data_1e7db46f4a34b17f272e1829233ab78e
#
_entry.id   1e7db46f4a34b17f272e1829233ab78e
#
_cell.length_a   1.000
_cell.length_b   1.000
_cell.length_c   1.000
_cell.angle_alpha   90.00
_cell.angle_beta   90.00
_cell.angle_gamma   90.00
#
_symmetry.space_group_name_H-M   'P 1'
#
loop_
_entity.id
_entity.type
_entity.pdbx_description
1 polymer ?
#
loop_
_entity_poly.entity_id
_entity_poly.type
_entity_poly.pdbx_seq_one_letter_code
_entity_poly.pdbx_strand_id
1 'polypeptide(L)'
;MAKLGRPCYIERMPFDPQYAELRRRRFRPIPVRMLVPNFITLLAIAAGLTAIRLSTEGRMQLAVAAIVFAAVLDGIDGRVARMIKGQSKFGAELDSLADFVNFGVAPGLILYFWQLHELHDGGWIAAMVFAISGGLRLARFNASIDEPNKPAFASNYFTGVPAPAGAVTALLPIYLDFLGLFRTPAVLTAFYTLLIAFLMVSRLPVFSGKSVRMRVPPELVLPVFVGVIFFIALLIGYPWQILSAGSVLYLLSLPVGWKSYRDHARAAAAAKAAAAPQANVAPPALPSTPTFASTASDASQDDRPDRLH
;
A
#
# COMPACT_ATOMS: atom_id res chain seq x y z
N MET A 1 -60.24 37.69 -31.47
CA MET A 1 -59.79 36.57 -32.37
C MET A 1 -58.66 35.84 -31.59
N ALA A 2 -59.01 34.73 -31.00
CA ALA A 2 -58.12 33.91 -30.17
C ALA A 2 -57.46 32.85 -31.04
N LYS A 3 -56.09 32.74 -31.00
CA LYS A 3 -55.36 31.61 -31.62
C LYS A 3 -55.20 30.51 -30.56
N LEU A 4 -55.93 29.42 -30.81
CA LEU A 4 -55.83 28.20 -30.05
C LEU A 4 -54.39 27.61 -30.13
N GLY A 5 -53.85 27.28 -28.95
CA GLY A 5 -52.60 26.55 -28.80
C GLY A 5 -52.72 25.11 -29.34
N ARG A 6 -51.70 24.66 -30.01
CA ARG A 6 -51.54 23.26 -30.46
C ARG A 6 -51.31 22.33 -29.25
N PRO A 7 -51.92 21.16 -29.18
CA PRO A 7 -51.65 20.20 -28.13
C PRO A 7 -50.23 19.63 -28.31
N CYS A 8 -49.49 19.60 -27.22
CA CYS A 8 -48.17 18.94 -27.13
C CYS A 8 -48.37 17.43 -27.35
N TYR A 9 -48.00 16.93 -28.51
CA TYR A 9 -47.97 15.50 -28.81
C TYR A 9 -46.79 14.89 -28.01
N ILE A 10 -47.08 14.23 -26.93
CA ILE A 10 -46.09 13.37 -26.24
C ILE A 10 -45.94 12.15 -27.13
N GLU A 11 -44.93 12.20 -27.99
CA GLU A 11 -44.49 11.06 -28.79
C GLU A 11 -44.00 9.98 -27.81
N ARG A 12 -44.81 8.90 -27.71
CA ARG A 12 -44.41 7.73 -26.91
C ARG A 12 -43.15 7.16 -27.53
N MET A 13 -42.02 7.34 -26.87
CA MET A 13 -40.77 6.70 -27.29
C MET A 13 -41.02 5.21 -27.45
N PRO A 14 -40.65 4.60 -28.59
CA PRO A 14 -40.78 3.18 -28.79
C PRO A 14 -40.00 2.45 -27.68
N PHE A 15 -40.63 1.42 -27.14
CA PHE A 15 -40.04 0.56 -26.11
C PHE A 15 -38.83 -0.15 -26.72
N ASP A 16 -37.62 0.38 -26.43
CA ASP A 16 -36.35 -0.23 -26.89
C ASP A 16 -36.01 -1.44 -26.03
N PRO A 17 -36.02 -2.65 -26.59
CA PRO A 17 -35.67 -3.87 -25.86
C PRO A 17 -34.30 -3.83 -25.22
N GLN A 18 -33.34 -3.03 -25.78
CA GLN A 18 -32.00 -2.87 -25.22
C GLN A 18 -32.01 -2.21 -23.84
N TYR A 19 -32.92 -1.23 -23.61
CA TYR A 19 -33.11 -0.63 -22.28
C TYR A 19 -33.70 -1.60 -21.25
N ALA A 20 -34.51 -2.56 -21.71
CA ALA A 20 -35.02 -3.62 -20.84
C ALA A 20 -33.96 -4.61 -20.41
N GLU A 21 -32.98 -4.94 -21.27
CA GLU A 21 -31.83 -5.80 -20.92
C GLU A 21 -30.84 -5.11 -19.98
N LEU A 22 -30.60 -3.79 -20.14
CA LEU A 22 -29.80 -3.01 -19.20
C LEU A 22 -30.41 -2.97 -17.80
N ARG A 23 -31.73 -3.00 -17.70
CA ARG A 23 -32.45 -3.05 -16.44
C ARG A 23 -32.43 -4.44 -15.77
N ARG A 24 -32.25 -5.53 -16.55
CA ARG A 24 -32.11 -6.92 -16.04
C ARG A 24 -30.73 -7.29 -15.55
N ARG A 25 -29.70 -6.45 -15.73
CA ARG A 25 -28.39 -6.58 -15.06
C ARG A 25 -28.45 -6.34 -13.55
N ARG A 26 -29.64 -6.18 -12.97
CA ARG A 26 -29.88 -5.97 -11.55
C ARG A 26 -29.59 -7.25 -10.76
N PHE A 27 -28.66 -7.09 -9.83
CA PHE A 27 -28.42 -7.97 -8.70
C PHE A 27 -28.05 -9.42 -9.04
N ARG A 28 -26.82 -9.61 -9.52
CA ARG A 28 -26.18 -10.90 -9.28
C ARG A 28 -26.08 -11.07 -7.76
N PRO A 29 -26.62 -12.16 -7.18
CA PRO A 29 -26.51 -12.39 -5.75
C PRO A 29 -25.03 -12.41 -5.38
N ILE A 30 -24.63 -11.48 -4.51
CA ILE A 30 -23.26 -11.43 -4.00
C ILE A 30 -23.11 -12.65 -3.10
N PRO A 31 -22.16 -13.56 -3.36
CA PRO A 31 -21.99 -14.72 -2.50
C PRO A 31 -21.58 -14.25 -1.11
N VAL A 32 -22.24 -14.78 -0.09
CA VAL A 32 -22.05 -14.42 1.34
C VAL A 32 -20.57 -14.45 1.75
N ARG A 33 -19.79 -15.35 1.15
CA ARG A 33 -18.33 -15.43 1.38
C ARG A 33 -17.55 -14.15 1.02
N MET A 34 -18.08 -13.29 0.13
CA MET A 34 -17.45 -11.99 -0.17
C MET A 34 -17.81 -10.92 0.86
N LEU A 35 -18.83 -11.13 1.67
CA LEU A 35 -19.24 -10.21 2.73
C LEU A 35 -18.41 -10.38 4.00
N VAL A 36 -17.87 -11.57 4.26
CA VAL A 36 -17.12 -11.88 5.49
C VAL A 36 -15.89 -10.98 5.66
N PRO A 37 -14.98 -10.81 4.66
CA PRO A 37 -13.84 -9.88 4.80
C PRO A 37 -14.31 -8.46 5.07
N ASN A 38 -15.28 -7.97 4.28
CA ASN A 38 -15.80 -6.61 4.43
C ASN A 38 -16.39 -6.36 5.84
N PHE A 39 -17.03 -7.37 6.43
CA PHE A 39 -17.54 -7.28 7.80
C PHE A 39 -16.41 -7.14 8.82
N ILE A 40 -15.30 -7.85 8.65
CA ILE A 40 -14.11 -7.75 9.51
C ILE A 40 -13.48 -6.36 9.35
N THR A 41 -13.38 -5.84 8.13
CA THR A 41 -12.89 -4.49 7.85
C THR A 41 -13.77 -3.42 8.50
N LEU A 42 -15.11 -3.56 8.44
CA LEU A 42 -16.05 -2.65 9.13
C LEU A 42 -15.87 -2.71 10.65
N LEU A 43 -15.61 -3.89 11.21
CA LEU A 43 -15.32 -4.05 12.64
C LEU A 43 -13.99 -3.38 13.00
N ALA A 44 -12.98 -3.43 12.13
CA ALA A 44 -11.72 -2.72 12.31
C ALA A 44 -11.93 -1.20 12.32
N ILE A 45 -12.76 -0.65 11.40
CA ILE A 45 -13.13 0.78 11.43
C ILE A 45 -13.84 1.14 12.74
N ALA A 46 -14.79 0.31 13.18
CA ALA A 46 -15.50 0.53 14.44
C ALA A 46 -14.54 0.55 15.65
N ALA A 47 -13.52 -0.32 15.65
CA ALA A 47 -12.48 -0.32 16.67
C ALA A 47 -11.64 0.96 16.65
N GLY A 48 -11.23 1.46 15.46
CA GLY A 48 -10.50 2.72 15.32
C GLY A 48 -11.30 3.95 15.76
N LEU A 49 -12.57 4.03 15.38
CA LEU A 49 -13.47 5.10 15.85
C LEU A 49 -13.71 5.02 17.37
N THR A 50 -13.82 3.81 17.91
CA THR A 50 -13.92 3.60 19.36
C THR A 50 -12.64 4.02 20.07
N ALA A 51 -11.46 3.81 19.46
CA ALA A 51 -10.19 4.27 20.01
C ALA A 51 -10.15 5.80 20.14
N ILE A 52 -10.64 6.53 19.12
CA ILE A 52 -10.76 7.99 19.17
C ILE A 52 -11.68 8.41 20.32
N ARG A 53 -12.85 7.80 20.44
CA ARG A 53 -13.77 8.08 21.52
C ARG A 53 -13.13 7.83 22.90
N LEU A 54 -12.49 6.69 23.09
CA LEU A 54 -11.83 6.35 24.35
C LEU A 54 -10.72 7.35 24.70
N SER A 55 -10.02 7.90 23.70
CA SER A 55 -9.00 8.93 23.93
C SER A 55 -9.62 10.25 24.39
N THR A 56 -10.79 10.65 23.89
CA THR A 56 -11.51 11.85 24.40
C THR A 56 -12.05 11.66 25.81
N GLU A 57 -12.33 10.43 26.23
CA GLU A 57 -12.73 10.07 27.59
C GLU A 57 -11.53 9.96 28.56
N GLY A 58 -10.28 10.17 28.09
CA GLY A 58 -9.07 10.03 28.90
C GLY A 58 -8.65 8.56 29.13
N ARG A 59 -9.32 7.58 28.54
CA ARG A 59 -9.05 6.15 28.69
C ARG A 59 -7.98 5.67 27.71
N MET A 60 -6.77 6.26 27.80
CA MET A 60 -5.71 6.12 26.82
C MET A 60 -5.22 4.67 26.61
N GLN A 61 -5.15 3.87 27.70
CA GLN A 61 -4.75 2.46 27.61
C GLN A 61 -5.71 1.67 26.72
N LEU A 62 -7.02 1.89 26.86
CA LEU A 62 -8.02 1.22 26.04
C LEU A 62 -8.07 1.77 24.62
N ALA A 63 -7.79 3.07 24.42
CA ALA A 63 -7.67 3.66 23.10
C ALA A 63 -6.54 3.01 22.31
N VAL A 64 -5.38 2.86 22.92
CA VAL A 64 -4.23 2.17 22.29
C VAL A 64 -4.54 0.68 22.04
N ALA A 65 -5.15 0.01 23.02
CA ALA A 65 -5.55 -1.40 22.84
C ALA A 65 -6.53 -1.58 21.67
N ALA A 66 -7.46 -0.63 21.47
CA ALA A 66 -8.40 -0.64 20.36
C ALA A 66 -7.70 -0.45 19.00
N ILE A 67 -6.64 0.37 18.91
CA ILE A 67 -5.80 0.48 17.69
C ILE A 67 -5.06 -0.82 17.40
N VAL A 68 -4.48 -1.43 18.43
CA VAL A 68 -3.81 -2.75 18.25
C VAL A 68 -4.81 -3.81 17.80
N PHE A 69 -6.00 -3.81 18.37
CA PHE A 69 -7.08 -4.70 17.95
C PHE A 69 -7.52 -4.44 16.49
N ALA A 70 -7.66 -3.17 16.10
CA ALA A 70 -7.94 -2.80 14.70
C ALA A 70 -6.86 -3.32 13.75
N ALA A 71 -5.56 -3.21 14.14
CA ALA A 71 -4.45 -3.72 13.33
C ALA A 71 -4.45 -5.26 13.21
N VAL A 72 -4.90 -5.98 14.24
CA VAL A 72 -5.08 -7.44 14.18
C VAL A 72 -6.23 -7.80 13.22
N LEU A 73 -7.36 -7.11 13.31
CA LEU A 73 -8.51 -7.33 12.42
C LEU A 73 -8.14 -7.08 10.96
N ASP A 74 -7.43 -5.99 10.67
CA ASP A 74 -6.90 -5.64 9.35
C ASP A 74 -5.98 -6.75 8.79
N GLY A 75 -5.07 -7.28 9.63
CA GLY A 75 -4.24 -8.42 9.22
C GLY A 75 -5.02 -9.71 8.94
N ILE A 76 -6.18 -9.88 9.59
CA ILE A 76 -7.06 -11.05 9.42
C ILE A 76 -7.91 -10.91 8.16
N ASP A 77 -8.57 -9.76 7.92
CA ASP A 77 -9.46 -9.59 6.77
C ASP A 77 -8.73 -9.74 5.44
N GLY A 78 -7.52 -9.17 5.32
CA GLY A 78 -6.68 -9.36 4.14
C GLY A 78 -6.24 -10.82 3.93
N ARG A 79 -6.05 -11.62 4.99
CA ARG A 79 -5.76 -13.06 4.88
C ARG A 79 -7.02 -13.84 4.50
N VAL A 80 -8.14 -13.53 5.13
CA VAL A 80 -9.44 -14.17 4.85
C VAL A 80 -9.85 -13.90 3.40
N ALA A 81 -9.76 -12.66 2.91
CA ALA A 81 -10.07 -12.30 1.53
C ALA A 81 -9.25 -13.11 0.51
N ARG A 82 -7.97 -13.32 0.78
CA ARG A 82 -7.08 -14.16 -0.08
C ARG A 82 -7.43 -15.64 -0.02
N MET A 83 -7.76 -16.18 1.15
CA MET A 83 -8.12 -17.59 1.33
C MET A 83 -9.43 -17.95 0.62
N ILE A 84 -10.41 -17.04 0.65
CA ILE A 84 -11.74 -17.28 0.06
C ILE A 84 -11.75 -16.94 -1.44
N LYS A 85 -10.63 -16.40 -2.00
CA LYS A 85 -10.57 -15.86 -3.37
C LYS A 85 -11.69 -14.84 -3.63
N GLY A 86 -12.09 -14.11 -2.58
CA GLY A 86 -13.24 -13.21 -2.54
C GLY A 86 -12.85 -11.74 -2.64
N GLN A 87 -11.72 -11.39 -3.25
CA GLN A 87 -11.31 -10.00 -3.44
C GLN A 87 -12.27 -9.30 -4.40
N SER A 88 -12.97 -8.29 -3.90
CA SER A 88 -13.79 -7.39 -4.70
C SER A 88 -13.12 -6.00 -4.76
N LYS A 89 -13.38 -5.25 -5.84
CA LYS A 89 -12.93 -3.85 -5.93
C LYS A 89 -13.46 -3.04 -4.76
N PHE A 90 -14.73 -3.24 -4.40
CA PHE A 90 -15.35 -2.57 -3.25
C PHE A 90 -14.62 -2.91 -1.93
N GLY A 91 -14.26 -4.18 -1.71
CA GLY A 91 -13.53 -4.59 -0.51
C GLY A 91 -12.14 -3.96 -0.42
N ALA A 92 -11.41 -3.84 -1.55
CA ALA A 92 -10.10 -3.21 -1.58
C ALA A 92 -10.16 -1.70 -1.28
N GLU A 93 -11.20 -1.00 -1.77
CA GLU A 93 -11.41 0.41 -1.44
C GLU A 93 -11.82 0.59 0.03
N LEU A 94 -12.69 -0.28 0.54
CA LEU A 94 -13.10 -0.27 1.94
C LEU A 94 -11.92 -0.51 2.88
N ASP A 95 -11.04 -1.45 2.56
CA ASP A 95 -9.79 -1.75 3.25
C ASP A 95 -8.87 -0.52 3.31
N SER A 96 -8.68 0.16 2.16
CA SER A 96 -7.90 1.40 2.11
C SER A 96 -8.48 2.53 2.96
N LEU A 97 -9.82 2.65 3.02
CA LEU A 97 -10.48 3.63 3.88
C LEU A 97 -10.34 3.27 5.36
N ALA A 98 -10.45 1.97 5.69
CA ALA A 98 -10.21 1.45 7.03
C ALA A 98 -8.79 1.73 7.51
N ASP A 99 -7.80 1.45 6.67
CA ASP A 99 -6.39 1.74 6.91
C ASP A 99 -6.16 3.22 7.21
N PHE A 100 -6.77 4.10 6.42
CA PHE A 100 -6.64 5.54 6.63
C PHE A 100 -7.21 5.98 7.99
N VAL A 101 -8.39 5.50 8.36
CA VAL A 101 -9.00 5.81 9.65
C VAL A 101 -8.19 5.24 10.81
N ASN A 102 -7.85 3.95 10.75
CA ASN A 102 -7.25 3.23 11.87
C ASN A 102 -5.77 3.58 12.08
N PHE A 103 -5.02 3.86 11.01
CA PHE A 103 -3.57 4.05 11.06
C PHE A 103 -3.10 5.46 10.67
N GLY A 104 -3.99 6.28 10.12
CA GLY A 104 -3.74 7.69 9.87
C GLY A 104 -4.43 8.58 10.90
N VAL A 105 -5.75 8.58 10.89
CA VAL A 105 -6.55 9.54 11.68
C VAL A 105 -6.52 9.22 13.16
N ALA A 106 -6.84 7.98 13.54
CA ALA A 106 -7.01 7.62 14.94
C ALA A 106 -5.72 7.79 15.77
N PRO A 107 -4.52 7.34 15.35
CA PRO A 107 -3.30 7.57 16.13
C PRO A 107 -2.93 9.04 16.26
N GLY A 108 -3.13 9.85 15.20
CA GLY A 108 -2.92 11.28 15.25
C GLY A 108 -3.81 11.97 16.29
N LEU A 109 -5.10 11.62 16.32
CA LEU A 109 -6.04 12.16 17.30
C LEU A 109 -5.76 11.64 18.72
N ILE A 110 -5.37 10.38 18.90
CA ILE A 110 -4.99 9.85 20.20
C ILE A 110 -3.80 10.64 20.78
N LEU A 111 -2.76 10.88 19.97
CA LEU A 111 -1.60 11.70 20.37
C LEU A 111 -2.03 13.13 20.70
N TYR A 112 -2.97 13.69 19.91
CA TYR A 112 -3.49 15.03 20.19
C TYR A 112 -4.19 15.09 21.53
N PHE A 113 -5.15 14.22 21.80
CA PHE A 113 -5.90 14.20 23.07
C PHE A 113 -5.03 13.78 24.26
N TRP A 114 -3.99 12.97 24.03
CA TRP A 114 -3.07 12.57 25.11
C TRP A 114 -2.18 13.73 25.57
N GLN A 115 -1.52 14.44 24.64
CA GLN A 115 -0.54 15.44 25.04
C GLN A 115 -0.35 16.59 24.04
N LEU A 116 -0.53 16.39 22.73
CA LEU A 116 -0.23 17.44 21.77
C LEU A 116 -1.12 18.66 21.90
N HIS A 117 -2.32 18.53 22.48
CA HIS A 117 -3.23 19.66 22.77
C HIS A 117 -2.58 20.73 23.67
N GLU A 118 -1.56 20.38 24.48
CA GLU A 118 -0.77 21.32 25.27
C GLU A 118 -0.06 22.38 24.39
N LEU A 119 0.22 22.05 23.12
CA LEU A 119 0.87 22.93 22.13
C LEU A 119 -0.14 23.75 21.32
N HIS A 120 -1.41 23.77 21.70
CA HIS A 120 -2.50 24.49 21.02
C HIS A 120 -2.51 24.16 19.50
N ASP A 121 -2.46 25.19 18.64
CA ASP A 121 -2.50 25.02 17.18
C ASP A 121 -1.34 24.19 16.63
N GLY A 122 -0.14 24.29 17.22
CA GLY A 122 1.02 23.51 16.81
C GLY A 122 0.84 22.02 17.00
N GLY A 123 0.19 21.61 18.08
CA GLY A 123 -0.12 20.20 18.33
C GLY A 123 -1.18 19.64 17.38
N TRP A 124 -2.20 20.46 17.07
CA TRP A 124 -3.19 20.11 16.06
C TRP A 124 -2.57 19.92 14.67
N ILE A 125 -1.68 20.84 14.27
CA ILE A 125 -0.95 20.75 13.01
C ILE A 125 -0.14 19.46 12.94
N ALA A 126 0.57 19.09 14.00
CA ALA A 126 1.36 17.85 14.04
C ALA A 126 0.47 16.60 13.85
N ALA A 127 -0.66 16.53 14.54
CA ALA A 127 -1.63 15.44 14.41
C ALA A 127 -2.24 15.37 13.01
N MET A 128 -2.61 16.52 12.44
CA MET A 128 -3.16 16.62 11.08
C MET A 128 -2.14 16.21 10.01
N VAL A 129 -0.89 16.67 10.12
CA VAL A 129 0.19 16.30 9.20
C VAL A 129 0.42 14.79 9.25
N PHE A 130 0.38 14.18 10.44
CA PHE A 130 0.48 12.73 10.56
C PHE A 130 -0.65 12.00 9.82
N ALA A 131 -1.91 12.41 10.04
CA ALA A 131 -3.06 11.81 9.37
C ALA A 131 -2.98 11.95 7.85
N ILE A 132 -2.66 13.15 7.33
CA ILE A 132 -2.48 13.41 5.90
C ILE A 132 -1.35 12.55 5.33
N SER A 133 -0.24 12.39 6.05
CA SER A 133 0.88 11.56 5.65
C SER A 133 0.48 10.08 5.50
N GLY A 134 -0.37 9.59 6.39
CA GLY A 134 -0.99 8.26 6.28
C GLY A 134 -1.80 8.11 5.00
N GLY A 135 -2.66 9.09 4.69
CA GLY A 135 -3.47 9.12 3.47
C GLY A 135 -2.62 9.18 2.19
N LEU A 136 -1.63 10.08 2.15
CA LEU A 136 -0.71 10.20 1.00
C LEU A 136 0.08 8.90 0.75
N ARG A 137 0.50 8.23 1.82
CA ARG A 137 1.18 6.94 1.71
C ARG A 137 0.25 5.88 1.11
N LEU A 138 -0.99 5.78 1.58
CA LEU A 138 -1.98 4.82 1.06
C LEU A 138 -2.32 5.11 -0.41
N ALA A 139 -2.56 6.37 -0.76
CA ALA A 139 -2.82 6.78 -2.13
C ALA A 139 -1.67 6.41 -3.07
N ARG A 140 -0.41 6.67 -2.64
CA ARG A 140 0.78 6.27 -3.42
C ARG A 140 0.89 4.75 -3.56
N PHE A 141 0.61 4.00 -2.50
CA PHE A 141 0.64 2.53 -2.54
C PHE A 141 -0.38 2.00 -3.55
N ASN A 142 -1.62 2.47 -3.50
CA ASN A 142 -2.68 2.06 -4.42
C ASN A 142 -2.34 2.42 -5.87
N ALA A 143 -1.87 3.64 -6.13
CA ALA A 143 -1.43 4.05 -7.47
C ALA A 143 -0.27 3.19 -8.00
N SER A 144 0.58 2.66 -7.13
CA SER A 144 1.74 1.85 -7.51
C SER A 144 1.44 0.37 -7.73
N ILE A 145 0.23 -0.11 -7.45
CA ILE A 145 -0.17 -1.51 -7.67
C ILE A 145 -0.20 -1.85 -9.16
N ASP A 146 -0.66 -0.91 -9.99
CA ASP A 146 -0.87 -1.09 -11.43
C ASP A 146 0.37 -0.77 -12.28
N GLU A 147 1.52 -0.45 -11.69
CA GLU A 147 2.75 -0.17 -12.44
C GLU A 147 3.39 -1.45 -12.99
N PRO A 148 3.44 -1.64 -14.35
CA PRO A 148 3.87 -2.91 -14.97
C PRO A 148 5.39 -3.17 -14.94
N ASN A 149 6.23 -2.16 -14.63
CA ASN A 149 7.69 -2.21 -14.81
C ASN A 149 8.50 -2.17 -13.51
N LYS A 150 8.03 -2.81 -12.43
CA LYS A 150 8.83 -2.88 -11.18
C LYS A 150 9.96 -3.91 -11.33
N PRO A 151 11.22 -3.55 -11.03
CA PRO A 151 12.32 -4.53 -10.96
C PRO A 151 12.01 -5.65 -9.96
N ALA A 152 12.36 -6.88 -10.28
CA ALA A 152 12.04 -8.04 -9.43
C ALA A 152 12.51 -7.90 -7.97
N PHE A 153 13.67 -7.25 -7.74
CA PHE A 153 14.18 -6.99 -6.38
C PHE A 153 13.36 -5.93 -5.62
N ALA A 154 12.69 -5.00 -6.32
CA ALA A 154 11.89 -3.95 -5.69
C ALA A 154 10.63 -4.51 -5.02
N SER A 155 10.17 -5.71 -5.41
CA SER A 155 9.03 -6.39 -4.78
C SER A 155 9.29 -6.80 -3.31
N ASN A 156 10.57 -6.87 -2.91
CA ASN A 156 10.98 -7.22 -1.55
C ASN A 156 11.05 -6.03 -0.60
N TYR A 157 10.82 -4.83 -1.09
CA TYR A 157 10.90 -3.59 -0.31
C TYR A 157 9.61 -2.79 -0.45
N PHE A 158 9.15 -2.25 0.67
CA PHE A 158 8.10 -1.23 0.68
C PHE A 158 8.71 0.16 0.49
N THR A 159 8.00 1.02 -0.20
CA THR A 159 8.36 2.43 -0.31
C THR A 159 7.75 3.19 0.87
N GLY A 160 8.58 3.64 1.81
CA GLY A 160 8.15 4.27 3.05
C GLY A 160 7.67 3.29 4.14
N VAL A 161 7.47 3.81 5.35
CA VAL A 161 6.98 3.05 6.49
C VAL A 161 5.53 2.58 6.23
N PRO A 162 5.18 1.29 6.41
CA PRO A 162 3.80 0.80 6.32
C PRO A 162 2.86 1.52 7.30
N ALA A 163 1.59 1.80 6.89
CA ALA A 163 0.65 2.54 7.74
C ALA A 163 0.44 1.91 9.12
N PRO A 164 0.21 0.58 9.25
CA PRO A 164 0.08 -0.04 10.56
C PRO A 164 1.35 0.10 11.42
N ALA A 165 2.54 -0.06 10.81
CA ALA A 165 3.80 0.11 11.53
C ALA A 165 4.02 1.58 11.93
N GLY A 166 3.67 2.53 11.05
CA GLY A 166 3.71 3.97 11.34
C GLY A 166 2.81 4.34 12.51
N ALA A 167 1.59 3.81 12.55
CA ALA A 167 0.64 4.02 13.63
C ALA A 167 1.18 3.51 14.98
N VAL A 168 1.62 2.24 15.01
CA VAL A 168 2.15 1.62 16.24
C VAL A 168 3.40 2.34 16.72
N THR A 169 4.32 2.70 15.82
CA THR A 169 5.55 3.42 16.20
C THR A 169 5.27 4.86 16.62
N ALA A 170 4.30 5.56 16.02
CA ALA A 170 3.94 6.92 16.41
C ALA A 170 3.42 7.00 17.85
N LEU A 171 2.76 5.95 18.34
CA LEU A 171 2.25 5.86 19.72
C LEU A 171 3.32 5.49 20.75
N LEU A 172 4.59 5.30 20.38
CA LEU A 172 5.69 4.95 21.29
C LEU A 172 5.80 5.88 22.52
N PRO A 173 5.65 7.22 22.41
CA PRO A 173 5.70 8.09 23.58
C PRO A 173 4.66 7.73 24.65
N ILE A 174 3.47 7.29 24.24
CA ILE A 174 2.39 6.84 25.15
C ILE A 174 2.79 5.55 25.87
N TYR A 175 3.43 4.61 25.15
CA TYR A 175 3.87 3.35 25.78
C TYR A 175 4.95 3.58 26.84
N LEU A 176 5.88 4.52 26.57
CA LEU A 176 6.93 4.88 27.52
C LEU A 176 6.37 5.54 28.78
N ASP A 177 5.33 6.36 28.63
CA ASP A 177 4.60 6.96 29.75
C ASP A 177 3.87 5.87 30.57
N PHE A 178 3.21 4.91 29.94
CA PHE A 178 2.55 3.79 30.63
C PHE A 178 3.53 2.87 31.35
N LEU A 179 4.78 2.80 30.90
CA LEU A 179 5.85 2.06 31.60
C LEU A 179 6.44 2.84 32.78
N GLY A 180 6.05 4.12 32.97
CA GLY A 180 6.60 4.97 33.99
C GLY A 180 8.09 5.30 33.81
N LEU A 181 8.65 5.07 32.59
CA LEU A 181 10.06 5.34 32.30
C LEU A 181 10.34 6.86 32.31
N PHE A 182 9.61 7.61 31.51
CA PHE A 182 9.61 9.06 31.49
C PHE A 182 8.45 9.59 30.65
N ARG A 183 7.88 10.72 31.07
CA ARG A 183 6.91 11.44 30.27
C ARG A 183 7.64 12.38 29.33
N THR A 184 7.52 12.14 28.03
CA THR A 184 8.13 13.02 27.02
C THR A 184 7.51 14.40 27.04
N PRO A 185 8.28 15.50 26.90
CA PRO A 185 7.69 16.82 26.69
C PRO A 185 6.82 16.89 25.44
N ALA A 186 5.73 17.68 25.46
CA ALA A 186 4.82 17.79 24.33
C ALA A 186 5.52 18.21 23.00
N VAL A 187 6.51 19.10 23.10
CA VAL A 187 7.32 19.53 21.96
C VAL A 187 8.09 18.35 21.34
N LEU A 188 8.69 17.49 22.16
CA LEU A 188 9.43 16.31 21.69
C LEU A 188 8.48 15.30 21.06
N THR A 189 7.30 15.11 21.65
CA THR A 189 6.25 14.24 21.09
C THR A 189 5.77 14.76 19.74
N ALA A 190 5.58 16.08 19.58
CA ALA A 190 5.20 16.68 18.30
C ALA A 190 6.28 16.46 17.24
N PHE A 191 7.55 16.74 17.60
CA PHE A 191 8.67 16.52 16.69
C PHE A 191 8.79 15.05 16.27
N TYR A 192 8.66 14.13 17.21
CA TYR A 192 8.66 12.69 16.96
C TYR A 192 7.50 12.28 16.02
N THR A 193 6.29 12.78 16.25
CA THR A 193 5.11 12.52 15.42
C THR A 193 5.34 13.00 13.99
N LEU A 194 5.90 14.21 13.80
CA LEU A 194 6.27 14.75 12.49
C LEU A 194 7.38 13.94 11.82
N LEU A 195 8.34 13.43 12.58
CA LEU A 195 9.39 12.55 12.06
C LEU A 195 8.79 11.25 11.50
N ILE A 196 7.88 10.59 12.24
CA ILE A 196 7.20 9.39 11.75
C ILE A 196 6.34 9.71 10.53
N ALA A 197 5.60 10.82 10.52
CA ALA A 197 4.85 11.31 9.38
C ALA A 197 5.73 11.47 8.13
N PHE A 198 6.89 12.09 8.28
CA PHE A 198 7.89 12.22 7.22
C PHE A 198 8.42 10.86 6.73
N LEU A 199 8.72 9.92 7.64
CA LEU A 199 9.16 8.58 7.28
C LEU A 199 8.09 7.80 6.50
N MET A 200 6.81 8.00 6.80
CA MET A 200 5.69 7.39 6.07
C MET A 200 5.60 7.88 4.62
N VAL A 201 5.80 9.19 4.39
CA VAL A 201 5.75 9.79 3.04
C VAL A 201 7.07 9.61 2.28
N SER A 202 8.18 9.39 2.99
CA SER A 202 9.51 9.23 2.39
C SER A 202 9.54 8.06 1.40
N ARG A 203 10.51 8.11 0.47
CA ARG A 203 10.79 7.00 -0.46
C ARG A 203 11.83 6.02 0.10
N LEU A 204 12.00 5.99 1.41
CA LEU A 204 12.94 5.07 2.03
C LEU A 204 12.49 3.63 1.79
N PRO A 205 13.36 2.78 1.22
CA PRO A 205 13.04 1.36 1.05
C PRO A 205 13.08 0.68 2.41
N VAL A 206 11.93 0.24 2.87
CA VAL A 206 11.76 -0.53 4.11
C VAL A 206 11.68 -2.00 3.77
N PHE A 207 12.39 -2.83 4.49
CA PHE A 207 12.39 -4.27 4.26
C PHE A 207 10.98 -4.85 4.42
N SER A 208 10.46 -5.43 3.33
CA SER A 208 9.20 -6.17 3.35
C SER A 208 9.53 -7.61 3.72
N GLY A 209 9.08 -8.10 4.87
CA GLY A 209 9.26 -9.49 5.29
C GLY A 209 8.75 -10.57 4.31
N LYS A 210 8.26 -10.16 3.13
CA LYS A 210 7.79 -11.04 2.05
C LYS A 210 8.89 -11.90 1.42
N SER A 211 10.16 -11.50 1.51
CA SER A 211 11.27 -12.29 0.94
C SER A 211 11.56 -13.54 1.76
N VAL A 212 11.11 -13.60 3.00
CA VAL A 212 11.15 -14.81 3.82
C VAL A 212 10.00 -15.73 3.39
N ARG A 213 10.09 -16.23 2.14
CA ARG A 213 9.25 -17.33 1.65
C ARG A 213 9.79 -18.64 2.29
N MET A 214 9.85 -18.66 3.62
CA MET A 214 10.22 -19.85 4.36
C MET A 214 9.14 -20.90 4.11
N ARG A 215 9.47 -21.91 3.30
CA ARG A 215 8.80 -23.19 3.43
C ARG A 215 9.17 -23.70 4.82
N VAL A 216 8.27 -23.55 5.77
CA VAL A 216 8.48 -24.07 7.12
C VAL A 216 8.55 -25.59 6.99
N PRO A 217 9.71 -26.23 7.23
CA PRO A 217 9.75 -27.69 7.21
C PRO A 217 8.81 -28.22 8.29
N PRO A 218 8.20 -29.39 8.10
CA PRO A 218 7.21 -29.94 9.04
C PRO A 218 7.69 -29.96 10.50
N GLU A 219 8.98 -30.13 10.72
CA GLU A 219 9.64 -30.15 12.04
C GLU A 219 9.58 -28.79 12.77
N LEU A 220 9.54 -27.68 12.04
CA LEU A 220 9.48 -26.31 12.61
C LEU A 220 8.04 -25.80 12.81
N VAL A 221 7.04 -26.53 12.35
CA VAL A 221 5.64 -26.10 12.50
C VAL A 221 5.24 -25.97 13.96
N LEU A 222 5.56 -26.97 14.78
CA LEU A 222 5.25 -26.97 16.21
C LEU A 222 5.98 -25.84 16.96
N PRO A 223 7.32 -25.66 16.83
CA PRO A 223 8.02 -24.54 17.44
C PRO A 223 7.49 -23.17 17.02
N VAL A 224 7.15 -22.98 15.75
CA VAL A 224 6.56 -21.72 15.24
C VAL A 224 5.21 -21.47 15.90
N PHE A 225 4.35 -22.51 16.00
CA PHE A 225 3.04 -22.38 16.62
C PHE A 225 3.15 -22.01 18.11
N VAL A 226 4.03 -22.69 18.84
CA VAL A 226 4.33 -22.37 20.25
C VAL A 226 4.87 -20.95 20.38
N GLY A 227 5.78 -20.53 19.48
CA GLY A 227 6.33 -19.17 19.47
C GLY A 227 5.25 -18.10 19.24
N VAL A 228 4.28 -18.35 18.34
CA VAL A 228 3.15 -17.45 18.10
C VAL A 228 2.25 -17.35 19.33
N ILE A 229 1.91 -18.49 19.96
CA ILE A 229 1.08 -18.50 21.18
C ILE A 229 1.81 -17.76 22.32
N PHE A 230 3.10 -18.01 22.48
CA PHE A 230 3.93 -17.33 23.48
C PHE A 230 3.99 -15.82 23.23
N PHE A 231 4.17 -15.39 21.97
CA PHE A 231 4.15 -13.97 21.60
C PHE A 231 2.80 -13.31 21.92
N ILE A 232 1.68 -13.99 21.63
CA ILE A 232 0.34 -13.50 21.97
C ILE A 232 0.18 -13.39 23.49
N ALA A 233 0.64 -14.40 24.24
CA ALA A 233 0.59 -14.38 25.71
C ALA A 233 1.41 -13.22 26.28
N LEU A 234 2.60 -12.96 25.74
CA LEU A 234 3.42 -11.80 26.11
C LEU A 234 2.74 -10.47 25.76
N LEU A 235 2.10 -10.38 24.61
CA LEU A 235 1.38 -9.16 24.18
C LEU A 235 0.18 -8.86 25.09
N ILE A 236 -0.49 -9.90 25.61
CA ILE A 236 -1.59 -9.74 26.56
C ILE A 236 -1.08 -9.41 27.96
N GLY A 237 -0.02 -10.09 28.43
CA GLY A 237 0.51 -9.91 29.77
C GLY A 237 1.36 -8.65 29.94
N TYR A 238 2.10 -8.27 28.90
CA TYR A 238 3.08 -7.17 28.93
C TYR A 238 2.95 -6.28 27.68
N PRO A 239 1.73 -5.70 27.40
CA PRO A 239 1.47 -5.02 26.13
C PRO A 239 2.42 -3.84 25.88
N TRP A 240 2.64 -3.01 26.89
CA TRP A 240 3.42 -1.78 26.74
C TRP A 240 4.90 -2.06 26.50
N GLN A 241 5.46 -3.10 27.17
CA GLN A 241 6.83 -3.54 26.97
C GLN A 241 7.05 -4.06 25.56
N ILE A 242 6.15 -4.94 25.08
CA ILE A 242 6.25 -5.55 23.76
C ILE A 242 6.06 -4.51 22.65
N LEU A 243 5.08 -3.61 22.80
CA LEU A 243 4.85 -2.55 21.81
C LEU A 243 6.00 -1.54 21.77
N SER A 244 6.57 -1.18 22.94
CA SER A 244 7.74 -0.30 22.99
C SER A 244 8.97 -0.96 22.37
N ALA A 245 9.29 -2.19 22.78
CA ALA A 245 10.43 -2.93 22.24
C ALA A 245 10.28 -3.15 20.72
N GLY A 246 9.09 -3.54 20.26
CA GLY A 246 8.78 -3.72 18.84
C GLY A 246 8.93 -2.43 18.04
N SER A 247 8.43 -1.30 18.56
CA SER A 247 8.58 0.01 17.92
C SER A 247 10.04 0.46 17.81
N VAL A 248 10.81 0.30 18.89
CA VAL A 248 12.24 0.64 18.89
C VAL A 248 13.01 -0.27 17.92
N LEU A 249 12.79 -1.58 17.97
CA LEU A 249 13.42 -2.53 17.07
C LEU A 249 13.09 -2.25 15.62
N TYR A 250 11.82 -1.90 15.34
CA TYR A 250 11.40 -1.52 14.01
C TYR A 250 12.13 -0.26 13.52
N LEU A 251 12.20 0.80 14.33
CA LEU A 251 12.93 2.02 13.97
C LEU A 251 14.42 1.76 13.73
N LEU A 252 15.06 0.91 14.56
CA LEU A 252 16.44 0.51 14.37
C LEU A 252 16.66 -0.34 13.11
N SER A 253 15.63 -1.03 12.62
CA SER A 253 15.70 -1.82 11.39
C SER A 253 15.67 -0.95 10.11
N LEU A 254 15.17 0.29 10.17
CA LEU A 254 15.05 1.16 9.01
C LEU A 254 16.40 1.47 8.33
N PRO A 255 17.48 1.89 9.05
CA PRO A 255 18.77 2.15 8.43
C PRO A 255 19.40 0.89 7.84
N VAL A 256 19.18 -0.29 8.47
CA VAL A 256 19.67 -1.58 7.96
C VAL A 256 18.96 -1.92 6.65
N GLY A 257 17.63 -1.74 6.58
CA GLY A 257 16.84 -1.94 5.35
C GLY A 257 17.30 -1.02 4.22
N TRP A 258 17.57 0.24 4.53
CA TRP A 258 18.08 1.21 3.55
C TRP A 258 19.46 0.82 3.00
N LYS A 259 20.40 0.40 3.86
CA LYS A 259 21.73 -0.07 3.45
C LYS A 259 21.62 -1.29 2.53
N SER A 260 20.86 -2.31 2.95
CA SER A 260 20.62 -3.52 2.17
C SER A 260 20.02 -3.23 0.78
N TYR A 261 19.05 -2.34 0.69
CA TYR A 261 18.47 -1.92 -0.60
C TYR A 261 19.52 -1.26 -1.51
N ARG A 262 20.35 -0.36 -0.98
CA ARG A 262 21.41 0.31 -1.76
C ARG A 262 22.39 -0.70 -2.33
N ASP A 263 22.75 -1.72 -1.57
CA ASP A 263 23.69 -2.75 -2.00
C ASP A 263 23.08 -3.61 -3.12
N HIS A 264 21.82 -4.02 -3.00
CA HIS A 264 21.09 -4.73 -4.06
C HIS A 264 20.88 -3.86 -5.31
N ALA A 265 20.56 -2.58 -5.16
CA ALA A 265 20.38 -1.66 -6.28
C ALA A 265 21.71 -1.44 -7.05
N ARG A 266 22.84 -1.33 -6.33
CA ARG A 266 24.17 -1.23 -6.94
C ARG A 266 24.54 -2.51 -7.68
N ALA A 267 24.28 -3.67 -7.10
CA ALA A 267 24.54 -4.96 -7.74
C ALA A 267 23.70 -5.14 -9.01
N ALA A 268 22.42 -4.76 -8.97
CA ALA A 268 21.53 -4.81 -10.14
C ALA A 268 21.95 -3.83 -11.24
N ALA A 269 22.42 -2.62 -10.88
CA ALA A 269 22.94 -1.65 -11.85
C ALA A 269 24.23 -2.16 -12.51
N ALA A 270 25.15 -2.76 -11.74
CA ALA A 270 26.38 -3.36 -12.26
C ALA A 270 26.07 -4.53 -13.19
N ALA A 271 25.13 -5.41 -12.84
CA ALA A 271 24.72 -6.53 -13.71
C ALA A 271 24.09 -6.03 -15.01
N LYS A 272 23.27 -4.96 -14.96
CA LYS A 272 22.69 -4.34 -16.16
C LYS A 272 23.75 -3.69 -17.05
N ALA A 273 24.77 -3.05 -16.46
CA ALA A 273 25.88 -2.46 -17.19
C ALA A 273 26.75 -3.54 -17.87
N ALA A 274 26.97 -4.68 -17.19
CA ALA A 274 27.70 -5.82 -17.75
C ALA A 274 26.93 -6.56 -18.86
N ALA A 275 25.58 -6.55 -18.80
CA ALA A 275 24.71 -7.16 -19.79
C ALA A 275 24.36 -6.22 -20.97
N ALA A 276 24.75 -4.92 -20.92
CA ALA A 276 24.61 -4.03 -22.06
C ALA A 276 25.49 -4.53 -23.20
N PRO A 277 24.97 -4.72 -24.45
CA PRO A 277 25.78 -5.10 -25.56
C PRO A 277 26.89 -4.05 -25.70
N GLN A 278 28.14 -4.51 -25.74
CA GLN A 278 29.27 -3.67 -26.16
C GLN A 278 28.83 -3.07 -27.49
N ALA A 279 28.57 -1.76 -27.54
CA ALA A 279 28.25 -1.08 -28.77
C ALA A 279 29.33 -1.46 -29.79
N ASN A 280 28.86 -2.11 -30.80
CA ASN A 280 29.63 -2.63 -31.93
C ASN A 280 30.67 -1.57 -32.31
N VAL A 281 31.92 -1.77 -31.91
CA VAL A 281 33.04 -1.06 -32.50
C VAL A 281 33.04 -1.59 -33.94
N ALA A 282 32.50 -0.81 -34.87
CA ALA A 282 32.54 -1.11 -36.28
C ALA A 282 33.99 -1.43 -36.62
N PRO A 283 34.27 -2.57 -37.28
CA PRO A 283 35.60 -2.90 -37.70
C PRO A 283 36.13 -1.76 -38.61
N PRO A 284 37.40 -1.36 -38.49
CA PRO A 284 37.94 -0.29 -39.32
C PRO A 284 37.69 -0.64 -40.80
N ALA A 285 37.09 0.30 -41.53
CA ALA A 285 36.80 0.17 -42.94
C ALA A 285 38.08 -0.20 -43.68
N LEU A 286 38.07 -1.39 -44.33
CA LEU A 286 39.12 -1.79 -45.26
C LEU A 286 39.17 -0.77 -46.39
N PRO A 287 40.40 -0.36 -46.87
CA PRO A 287 40.53 0.60 -47.94
C PRO A 287 39.91 0.00 -49.23
N SER A 288 39.03 0.77 -49.85
CA SER A 288 38.35 0.46 -51.09
C SER A 288 39.37 0.25 -52.23
N THR A 289 39.48 -0.95 -52.73
CA THR A 289 40.15 -1.25 -54.00
C THR A 289 39.42 -0.59 -55.15
N PRO A 290 40.09 0.05 -56.14
CA PRO A 290 39.45 0.67 -57.29
C PRO A 290 38.87 -0.40 -58.24
N THR A 291 37.58 -0.32 -58.45
CA THR A 291 36.86 -1.16 -59.45
C THR A 291 37.13 -0.62 -60.83
N PHE A 292 37.79 -1.41 -61.69
CA PHE A 292 37.86 -1.16 -63.09
C PHE A 292 36.50 -1.31 -63.77
N ALA A 293 36.14 -0.32 -64.58
CA ALA A 293 34.96 -0.29 -65.43
C ALA A 293 35.11 -1.33 -66.52
N SER A 294 34.14 -2.22 -66.72
CA SER A 294 33.92 -2.99 -67.91
C SER A 294 32.55 -2.67 -68.49
N THR A 295 32.59 -2.06 -69.64
CA THR A 295 31.49 -1.83 -70.58
C THR A 295 31.14 -3.10 -71.31
N ALA A 296 29.83 -3.40 -71.47
CA ALA A 296 29.14 -3.95 -72.61
C ALA A 296 27.85 -4.64 -72.20
N SER A 297 26.77 -4.08 -72.67
CA SER A 297 25.99 -4.39 -73.89
C SER A 297 24.80 -5.32 -73.57
N ASP A 298 23.66 -4.73 -73.57
CA ASP A 298 22.50 -4.99 -74.46
C ASP A 298 21.78 -6.39 -74.44
N ALA A 299 20.50 -6.27 -74.45
CA ALA A 299 19.44 -7.08 -75.05
C ALA A 299 18.39 -7.63 -74.02
N SER A 300 17.28 -6.96 -73.96
CA SER A 300 15.94 -7.29 -74.48
C SER A 300 15.16 -8.47 -73.88
N GLN A 301 13.91 -8.13 -73.75
CA GLN A 301 12.66 -8.94 -73.75
C GLN A 301 12.29 -9.68 -72.47
N ASP A 302 11.22 -9.17 -71.86
CA ASP A 302 9.78 -9.41 -72.11
C ASP A 302 9.33 -10.77 -71.59
N ASP A 303 8.48 -10.78 -70.61
CA ASP A 303 7.14 -11.35 -70.68
C ASP A 303 6.51 -11.50 -69.25
N ARG A 304 5.32 -11.00 -69.17
CA ARG A 304 4.31 -11.34 -68.15
C ARG A 304 3.65 -12.68 -68.59
N PRO A 305 2.77 -13.35 -67.86
CA PRO A 305 1.85 -12.85 -66.81
C PRO A 305 1.50 -13.84 -65.68
N ASP A 306 0.76 -13.27 -64.71
CA ASP A 306 -0.46 -13.76 -64.03
C ASP A 306 -0.55 -15.10 -63.26
N ARG A 307 -1.13 -14.93 -62.11
CA ARG A 307 -2.21 -15.66 -61.37
C ARG A 307 -1.83 -16.32 -60.06
N LEU A 308 -2.51 -15.78 -59.07
CA LEU A 308 -3.61 -16.33 -58.26
C LEU A 308 -3.34 -17.69 -57.54
N HIS A 309 -3.19 -17.63 -56.23
CA HIS A 309 -4.20 -18.11 -55.28
C HIS A 309 -3.86 -17.58 -53.87
#